data_3bc7f26ca3a32126ecb0af25d45d8c74
#
_entry.id   3bc7f26ca3a32126ecb0af25d45d8c74
#
_cell.length_a   1.000
_cell.length_b   1.000
_cell.length_c   1.000
_cell.angle_alpha   90.00
_cell.angle_beta   90.00
_cell.angle_gamma   90.00
#
_symmetry.space_group_name_H-M   'P 1'
#
loop_
_entity.id
_entity.type
_entity.pdbx_description
1 polymer ?
#
loop_
_entity_poly.entity_id
_entity_poly.type
_entity_poly.pdbx_seq_one_letter_code
_entity_poly.pdbx_strand_id
1 'polypeptide(L)'
;MVNIHEGDKFVVSDVELDGNYLGREEEFKSLVKIRPGQPYNADQVAETTKAFSDHFSNFGFAFARVEAVPEIDREKNLVKFVLQAEPSRRAYVRRIHIEGNDRTRDEVIRREFRQFESSWYDGDKIKLSRDRVDRLGFFTEVDVDTQEIPGSPDQVDLVVRVKEKPTGAVTLGAGFSSAEKVSLSFGIKQENAFGSGNYLGLDINTSKYNRTLVLSTTDPYFTQDGISRTIDAFYRTSRPYSGDVYVDDQVVKADQLYKIVSKGASVRFGVPFSEIDTVYFGAGFEQTKIDRGVYMPRQYEALAGKSNTAIPLTLGWGRDSRDSALAPNSGRYQRVNAELSPAGDLKYVKATYQFQQYVPVTKAVTFAFNTELGWGKGLGGNAYPIFKNFYAGGLGSVRGFEQGSLGPRATEYIGPNGSIEKYSGGSYSYLGGNKKAVMNFELIAPFPGAGNDKTLRWFTFVDVGTIYGDKEQTRGLGVINADGMRASAGIGLSWISPLGPLRLAWANPIRKQPGDELQKLQFQIGTAF
;
A
#
# COMPACT_ATOMS: atom_id res chain seq x y z
N MET A 1 27.93 -14.66 45.92
CA MET A 1 28.90 -15.00 44.86
C MET A 1 28.45 -16.29 44.23
N VAL A 2 28.21 -16.31 42.96
CA VAL A 2 27.93 -17.54 42.19
C VAL A 2 29.28 -17.96 41.61
N ASN A 3 29.82 -19.08 42.07
CA ASN A 3 31.03 -19.66 41.47
C ASN A 3 30.61 -20.43 40.24
N ILE A 4 30.98 -19.94 39.04
CA ILE A 4 30.77 -20.60 37.77
C ILE A 4 32.07 -21.35 37.44
N HIS A 5 31.99 -22.68 37.32
CA HIS A 5 33.05 -23.46 36.71
C HIS A 5 32.67 -23.64 35.22
N GLU A 6 33.42 -23.00 34.35
CA GLU A 6 33.28 -23.22 32.90
C GLU A 6 33.84 -24.63 32.58
N GLY A 7 33.03 -25.46 31.88
CA GLY A 7 33.49 -26.71 31.34
C GLY A 7 34.33 -26.55 30.08
N ASP A 8 34.92 -27.64 29.60
CA ASP A 8 35.71 -27.67 28.39
C ASP A 8 34.88 -27.32 27.16
N LYS A 9 35.43 -26.54 26.24
CA LYS A 9 34.78 -26.17 24.98
C LYS A 9 34.94 -27.34 23.99
N PHE A 10 33.83 -27.93 23.57
CA PHE A 10 33.80 -28.94 22.54
C PHE A 10 33.62 -28.33 21.16
N VAL A 11 34.28 -28.88 20.16
CA VAL A 11 34.15 -28.52 18.74
C VAL A 11 33.44 -29.64 18.00
N VAL A 12 32.49 -29.29 17.13
CA VAL A 12 31.80 -30.27 16.29
C VAL A 12 32.77 -30.85 15.27
N SER A 13 32.96 -32.18 15.30
CA SER A 13 33.83 -32.87 14.33
C SER A 13 33.08 -33.21 13.05
N ASP A 14 31.86 -33.75 13.17
CA ASP A 14 31.07 -34.23 12.03
C ASP A 14 29.58 -34.29 12.39
N VAL A 15 28.71 -34.36 11.36
CA VAL A 15 27.29 -34.61 11.50
C VAL A 15 26.86 -35.69 10.54
N GLU A 16 26.41 -36.82 11.08
CA GLU A 16 25.97 -37.98 10.32
C GLU A 16 24.46 -38.17 10.42
N LEU A 17 23.85 -38.62 9.33
CA LEU A 17 22.43 -38.98 9.28
C LEU A 17 22.29 -40.48 9.42
N ASP A 18 21.44 -40.95 10.36
CA ASP A 18 21.11 -42.36 10.59
C ASP A 18 19.60 -42.52 10.67
N GLY A 19 19.11 -43.69 10.28
CA GLY A 19 17.69 -44.02 10.30
C GLY A 19 17.01 -43.85 8.94
N ASN A 20 15.71 -43.58 8.94
CA ASN A 20 14.91 -43.54 7.72
C ASN A 20 14.56 -42.12 7.28
N TYR A 21 15.25 -41.63 6.28
CA TYR A 21 15.03 -40.31 5.67
C TYR A 21 14.19 -40.34 4.38
N LEU A 22 13.45 -41.44 4.14
CA LEU A 22 12.56 -41.63 2.99
C LEU A 22 13.26 -41.56 1.63
N GLY A 23 14.59 -41.83 1.59
CA GLY A 23 15.40 -41.66 0.38
C GLY A 23 15.66 -40.21 -0.03
N ARG A 24 15.56 -39.27 0.93
CA ARG A 24 15.73 -37.81 0.71
C ARG A 24 16.87 -37.22 1.53
N GLU A 25 17.91 -38.00 1.81
CA GLU A 25 19.04 -37.62 2.69
C GLU A 25 19.67 -36.29 2.28
N GLU A 26 19.77 -36.00 0.99
CA GLU A 26 20.36 -34.75 0.50
C GLU A 26 19.51 -33.51 0.84
N GLU A 27 18.18 -33.64 0.83
CA GLU A 27 17.27 -32.56 1.24
C GLU A 27 17.48 -32.25 2.74
N PHE A 28 17.55 -33.31 3.58
CA PHE A 28 17.78 -33.14 5.01
C PHE A 28 19.17 -32.59 5.32
N LYS A 29 20.22 -33.03 4.61
CA LYS A 29 21.56 -32.43 4.75
C LYS A 29 21.57 -30.93 4.54
N SER A 30 20.77 -30.43 3.61
CA SER A 30 20.66 -28.98 3.35
C SER A 30 20.05 -28.19 4.52
N LEU A 31 19.30 -28.85 5.41
CA LEU A 31 18.65 -28.25 6.58
C LEU A 31 19.53 -28.24 7.83
N VAL A 32 20.70 -28.92 7.81
CA VAL A 32 21.62 -28.98 8.95
C VAL A 32 22.17 -27.59 9.26
N LYS A 33 21.92 -27.12 10.49
CA LYS A 33 22.45 -25.84 11.00
C LYS A 33 23.79 -26.03 11.74
N ILE A 34 24.05 -27.23 12.22
CA ILE A 34 25.28 -27.60 12.90
C ILE A 34 26.43 -27.57 11.88
N ARG A 35 27.52 -26.88 12.18
CA ARG A 35 28.65 -26.76 11.27
C ARG A 35 29.90 -27.45 11.84
N PRO A 36 30.47 -28.42 11.15
CA PRO A 36 31.76 -29.01 11.54
C PRO A 36 32.85 -27.92 11.65
N GLY A 37 33.73 -28.08 12.65
CA GLY A 37 34.80 -27.12 12.94
C GLY A 37 34.39 -25.93 13.80
N GLN A 38 33.12 -25.79 14.17
CA GLN A 38 32.64 -24.73 15.07
C GLN A 38 32.42 -25.24 16.49
N PRO A 39 32.47 -24.37 17.50
CA PRO A 39 32.10 -24.72 18.87
C PRO A 39 30.69 -25.29 18.95
N TYR A 40 30.48 -26.27 19.80
CA TYR A 40 29.15 -26.83 20.07
C TYR A 40 28.18 -25.72 20.49
N ASN A 41 27.02 -25.73 19.88
CA ASN A 41 25.91 -24.85 20.20
C ASN A 41 24.61 -25.64 20.28
N ALA A 42 24.02 -25.70 21.48
CA ALA A 42 22.76 -26.43 21.72
C ALA A 42 21.59 -25.89 20.90
N ASP A 43 21.55 -24.57 20.64
CA ASP A 43 20.49 -23.95 19.84
C ASP A 43 20.53 -24.46 18.39
N GLN A 44 21.72 -24.58 17.79
CA GLN A 44 21.87 -25.11 16.43
C GLN A 44 21.44 -26.59 16.34
N VAL A 45 21.66 -27.36 17.39
CA VAL A 45 21.20 -28.76 17.45
C VAL A 45 19.67 -28.80 17.52
N ALA A 46 19.07 -28.02 18.40
CA ALA A 46 17.61 -27.90 18.53
C ALA A 46 16.95 -27.38 17.24
N GLU A 47 17.54 -26.37 16.60
CA GLU A 47 17.07 -25.86 15.33
C GLU A 47 17.16 -26.91 14.21
N THR A 48 18.22 -27.73 14.18
CA THR A 48 18.39 -28.78 13.17
C THR A 48 17.35 -29.89 13.37
N THR A 49 17.20 -30.40 14.59
CA THR A 49 16.22 -31.48 14.88
C THR A 49 14.79 -31.01 14.61
N LYS A 50 14.48 -29.75 14.96
CA LYS A 50 13.19 -29.13 14.65
C LYS A 50 12.97 -29.00 13.14
N ALA A 51 13.95 -28.49 12.39
CA ALA A 51 13.86 -28.36 10.94
C ALA A 51 13.64 -29.71 10.24
N PHE A 52 14.23 -30.80 10.76
CA PHE A 52 14.03 -32.14 10.27
C PHE A 52 12.62 -32.65 10.55
N SER A 53 12.12 -32.47 11.79
CA SER A 53 10.74 -32.84 12.15
C SER A 53 9.72 -32.04 11.33
N ASP A 54 9.94 -30.74 11.15
CA ASP A 54 9.10 -29.89 10.30
C ASP A 54 9.12 -30.38 8.84
N HIS A 55 10.27 -30.77 8.32
CA HIS A 55 10.38 -31.30 6.95
C HIS A 55 9.67 -32.65 6.77
N PHE A 56 9.79 -33.58 7.73
CA PHE A 56 9.02 -34.84 7.74
C PHE A 56 7.51 -34.59 7.77
N SER A 57 7.06 -33.56 8.49
CA SER A 57 5.65 -33.20 8.59
C SER A 57 5.01 -32.84 7.24
N ASN A 58 5.80 -32.32 6.30
CA ASN A 58 5.34 -31.97 4.95
C ASN A 58 5.03 -33.21 4.07
N PHE A 59 5.47 -34.36 4.51
CA PHE A 59 5.21 -35.67 3.84
C PHE A 59 4.19 -36.54 4.56
N GLY A 60 3.46 -35.97 5.51
CA GLY A 60 2.42 -36.68 6.26
C GLY A 60 2.87 -37.26 7.60
N PHE A 61 4.12 -37.09 8.00
CA PHE A 61 4.65 -37.64 9.24
C PHE A 61 4.53 -36.64 10.40
N ALA A 62 3.32 -36.51 10.94
CA ALA A 62 2.99 -35.54 11.99
C ALA A 62 3.81 -35.73 13.28
N PHE A 63 4.25 -36.95 13.57
CA PHE A 63 4.93 -37.31 14.81
C PHE A 63 6.32 -37.89 14.56
N ALA A 64 7.00 -37.43 13.51
CA ALA A 64 8.38 -37.82 13.25
C ALA A 64 9.29 -37.44 14.41
N ARG A 65 10.05 -38.41 14.91
CA ARG A 65 11.07 -38.19 15.94
C ARG A 65 12.43 -38.06 15.29
N VAL A 66 13.13 -37.02 15.67
CA VAL A 66 14.51 -36.79 15.26
C VAL A 66 15.33 -36.47 16.51
N GLU A 67 16.26 -37.40 16.81
CA GLU A 67 17.13 -37.24 17.97
C GLU A 67 18.56 -36.98 17.53
N ALA A 68 19.21 -36.00 18.15
CA ALA A 68 20.62 -35.74 17.94
C ALA A 68 21.43 -36.47 19.04
N VAL A 69 22.06 -37.57 18.68
CA VAL A 69 22.87 -38.35 19.62
C VAL A 69 24.31 -37.88 19.55
N PRO A 70 24.86 -37.33 20.66
CA PRO A 70 26.24 -36.88 20.68
C PRO A 70 27.20 -38.02 20.95
N GLU A 71 28.20 -38.22 20.12
CA GLU A 71 29.39 -39.04 20.36
C GLU A 71 30.55 -38.15 20.80
N ILE A 72 30.94 -38.22 22.07
CA ILE A 72 31.90 -37.30 22.69
C ILE A 72 33.27 -37.92 22.81
N ASP A 73 34.28 -37.33 22.15
CA ASP A 73 35.71 -37.61 22.37
C ASP A 73 36.29 -36.60 23.36
N ARG A 74 36.40 -36.98 24.62
CA ARG A 74 36.88 -36.09 25.71
C ARG A 74 38.38 -35.84 25.63
N GLU A 75 39.17 -36.71 24.99
CA GLU A 75 40.62 -36.53 24.88
C GLU A 75 40.94 -35.44 23.87
N LYS A 76 40.11 -35.32 22.82
CA LYS A 76 40.30 -34.29 21.76
C LYS A 76 39.35 -33.11 21.86
N ASN A 77 38.46 -33.09 22.85
CA ASN A 77 37.39 -32.11 23.00
C ASN A 77 36.55 -31.98 21.71
N LEU A 78 36.21 -33.11 21.07
CA LEU A 78 35.41 -33.19 19.86
C LEU A 78 34.06 -33.84 20.17
N VAL A 79 33.02 -33.38 19.44
CA VAL A 79 31.69 -34.01 19.45
C VAL A 79 31.22 -34.27 18.03
N LYS A 80 30.85 -35.51 17.74
CA LYS A 80 30.15 -35.91 16.51
C LYS A 80 28.67 -36.03 16.82
N PHE A 81 27.80 -35.54 15.96
CA PHE A 81 26.36 -35.72 16.10
C PHE A 81 25.85 -36.75 15.10
N VAL A 82 25.13 -37.74 15.60
CA VAL A 82 24.36 -38.66 14.77
C VAL A 82 22.89 -38.28 14.89
N LEU A 83 22.32 -37.81 13.79
CA LEU A 83 20.92 -37.43 13.69
C LEU A 83 20.11 -38.68 13.34
N GLN A 84 19.43 -39.24 14.35
CA GLN A 84 18.60 -40.42 14.18
C GLN A 84 17.16 -40.03 13.85
N ALA A 85 16.67 -40.49 12.70
CA ALA A 85 15.32 -40.19 12.25
C ALA A 85 14.41 -41.40 12.25
N GLU A 86 13.28 -41.23 12.95
CA GLU A 86 12.17 -42.18 12.97
C GLU A 86 10.88 -41.46 12.50
N PRO A 87 10.52 -41.57 11.21
CA PRO A 87 9.37 -40.81 10.68
C PRO A 87 8.01 -41.27 11.21
N SER A 88 7.94 -42.46 11.88
CA SER A 88 6.68 -43.01 12.38
C SER A 88 5.69 -43.34 11.24
N ARG A 89 4.40 -43.17 11.46
CA ARG A 89 3.35 -43.42 10.45
C ARG A 89 2.85 -42.14 9.83
N ARG A 90 2.43 -42.21 8.57
CA ARG A 90 1.70 -41.09 7.93
C ARG A 90 0.35 -40.93 8.58
N ALA A 91 -0.05 -39.69 8.78
CA ALA A 91 -1.32 -39.31 9.35
C ALA A 91 -2.19 -38.51 8.37
N TYR A 92 -3.49 -38.75 8.45
CA TYR A 92 -4.53 -37.93 7.79
C TYR A 92 -5.12 -36.95 8.79
N VAL A 93 -5.45 -35.75 8.34
CA VAL A 93 -6.25 -34.83 9.13
C VAL A 93 -7.71 -35.26 9.04
N ARG A 94 -8.27 -35.76 10.15
CA ARG A 94 -9.66 -36.19 10.21
C ARG A 94 -10.61 -34.98 10.26
N ARG A 95 -10.40 -34.09 11.23
CA ARG A 95 -11.23 -32.90 11.45
C ARG A 95 -10.38 -31.70 11.87
N ILE A 96 -10.94 -30.52 11.59
CA ILE A 96 -10.41 -29.23 12.03
C ILE A 96 -11.44 -28.61 12.95
N HIS A 97 -11.14 -28.55 14.25
CA HIS A 97 -11.95 -27.91 15.28
C HIS A 97 -11.48 -26.49 15.48
N ILE A 98 -12.43 -25.55 15.56
CA ILE A 98 -12.14 -24.15 15.79
C ILE A 98 -12.75 -23.75 17.14
N GLU A 99 -11.93 -23.14 17.99
CA GLU A 99 -12.29 -22.77 19.37
C GLU A 99 -11.91 -21.32 19.66
N GLY A 100 -12.72 -20.61 20.48
CA GLY A 100 -12.46 -19.25 20.90
C GLY A 100 -12.97 -18.16 19.93
N ASN A 101 -13.73 -18.54 18.92
CA ASN A 101 -14.33 -17.64 17.93
C ASN A 101 -15.79 -17.28 18.34
N ASP A 102 -15.94 -16.57 19.46
CA ASP A 102 -17.27 -16.24 20.01
C ASP A 102 -18.08 -15.30 19.12
N ARG A 103 -17.44 -14.45 18.35
CA ARG A 103 -18.03 -13.45 17.45
C ARG A 103 -17.79 -13.77 15.98
N THR A 104 -16.61 -14.24 15.64
CA THR A 104 -16.22 -14.57 14.27
C THR A 104 -16.84 -15.90 13.86
N ARG A 105 -17.51 -15.94 12.72
CA ARG A 105 -18.12 -17.17 12.21
C ARG A 105 -17.03 -18.18 11.85
N ASP A 106 -17.31 -19.44 12.07
CA ASP A 106 -16.42 -20.58 11.77
C ASP A 106 -15.91 -20.54 10.31
N GLU A 107 -16.81 -20.26 9.37
CA GLU A 107 -16.49 -20.16 7.94
C GLU A 107 -15.38 -19.14 7.62
N VAL A 108 -15.26 -18.07 8.40
CA VAL A 108 -14.26 -17.01 8.19
C VAL A 108 -12.85 -17.54 8.47
N ILE A 109 -12.71 -18.38 9.48
CA ILE A 109 -11.43 -19.02 9.83
C ILE A 109 -11.17 -20.17 8.88
N ARG A 110 -12.16 -21.03 8.66
CA ARG A 110 -12.04 -22.25 7.85
C ARG A 110 -11.65 -21.97 6.40
N ARG A 111 -12.14 -20.92 5.79
CA ARG A 111 -11.78 -20.53 4.40
C ARG A 111 -10.31 -20.11 4.22
N GLU A 112 -9.63 -19.74 5.31
CA GLU A 112 -8.19 -19.45 5.29
C GLU A 112 -7.31 -20.70 5.31
N PHE A 113 -7.88 -21.85 5.68
CA PHE A 113 -7.13 -23.10 5.76
C PHE A 113 -6.75 -23.61 4.36
N ARG A 114 -5.50 -24.05 4.23
CA ARG A 114 -4.96 -24.74 3.06
C ARG A 114 -4.70 -26.22 3.33
N GLN A 115 -4.67 -26.60 4.60
CA GLN A 115 -4.80 -27.98 5.04
C GLN A 115 -6.28 -28.34 5.06
N PHE A 116 -6.67 -29.38 4.33
CA PHE A 116 -8.06 -29.85 4.28
C PHE A 116 -8.27 -31.09 5.14
N GLU A 117 -9.50 -31.25 5.61
CA GLU A 117 -9.94 -32.51 6.21
C GLU A 117 -9.88 -33.64 5.18
N SER A 118 -9.64 -34.86 5.64
CA SER A 118 -9.47 -36.06 4.81
C SER A 118 -8.27 -36.03 3.86
N SER A 119 -7.35 -35.11 4.04
CA SER A 119 -6.09 -35.04 3.30
C SER A 119 -4.89 -35.45 4.19
N TRP A 120 -3.77 -35.80 3.55
CA TRP A 120 -2.52 -36.00 4.27
C TRP A 120 -2.15 -34.79 5.11
N TYR A 121 -1.64 -35.03 6.31
CA TYR A 121 -1.04 -34.01 7.15
C TYR A 121 0.10 -33.31 6.38
N ASP A 122 0.13 -32.00 6.41
CA ASP A 122 1.15 -31.21 5.75
C ASP A 122 1.49 -30.00 6.66
N GLY A 123 2.66 -30.06 7.30
CA GLY A 123 3.07 -29.05 8.28
C GLY A 123 3.19 -27.65 7.69
N ASP A 124 3.66 -27.53 6.44
CA ASP A 124 3.77 -26.22 5.77
C ASP A 124 2.38 -25.65 5.47
N LYS A 125 1.42 -26.47 5.05
CA LYS A 125 0.04 -26.03 4.84
C LYS A 125 -0.64 -25.61 6.15
N ILE A 126 -0.39 -26.32 7.25
CA ILE A 126 -0.92 -25.97 8.57
C ILE A 126 -0.35 -24.63 9.03
N LYS A 127 0.98 -24.46 8.91
CA LYS A 127 1.64 -23.20 9.24
C LYS A 127 1.13 -22.04 8.37
N LEU A 128 1.01 -22.28 7.05
CA LEU A 128 0.44 -21.28 6.14
C LEU A 128 -1.00 -20.93 6.52
N SER A 129 -1.81 -21.92 6.89
CA SER A 129 -3.19 -21.69 7.34
C SER A 129 -3.24 -20.84 8.60
N ARG A 130 -2.41 -21.15 9.60
CA ARG A 130 -2.29 -20.35 10.81
C ARG A 130 -1.89 -18.90 10.49
N ASP A 131 -0.86 -18.73 9.66
CA ASP A 131 -0.36 -17.41 9.29
C ASP A 131 -1.39 -16.60 8.47
N ARG A 132 -2.26 -17.27 7.70
CA ARG A 132 -3.38 -16.64 7.00
C ARG A 132 -4.48 -16.18 7.95
N VAL A 133 -4.83 -17.01 8.93
CA VAL A 133 -5.80 -16.64 9.98
C VAL A 133 -5.26 -15.48 10.82
N ASP A 134 -3.99 -15.49 11.18
CA ASP A 134 -3.35 -14.41 11.94
C ASP A 134 -3.37 -13.08 11.12
N ARG A 135 -3.10 -13.16 9.83
CA ARG A 135 -3.16 -12.00 8.90
C ARG A 135 -4.54 -11.35 8.76
N LEU A 136 -5.63 -12.02 9.13
CA LEU A 136 -6.95 -11.40 9.19
C LEU A 136 -6.98 -10.21 10.17
N GLY A 137 -6.11 -10.23 11.17
CA GLY A 137 -6.02 -9.16 12.16
C GLY A 137 -7.19 -9.14 13.16
N PHE A 138 -7.99 -10.22 13.24
CA PHE A 138 -9.15 -10.34 14.14
C PHE A 138 -8.79 -10.92 15.49
N PHE A 139 -7.58 -11.51 15.60
CA PHE A 139 -7.14 -12.27 16.74
C PHE A 139 -5.84 -11.68 17.33
N THR A 140 -5.67 -11.81 18.64
CA THR A 140 -4.41 -11.51 19.34
C THR A 140 -3.48 -12.72 19.35
N GLU A 141 -4.05 -13.92 19.24
CA GLU A 141 -3.34 -15.18 19.30
C GLU A 141 -4.04 -16.19 18.40
N VAL A 142 -3.27 -16.91 17.62
CA VAL A 142 -3.72 -18.00 16.76
C VAL A 142 -2.77 -19.16 16.95
N ASP A 143 -3.28 -20.27 17.47
CA ASP A 143 -2.53 -21.50 17.68
C ASP A 143 -3.22 -22.68 17.00
N VAL A 144 -2.43 -23.65 16.54
CA VAL A 144 -2.92 -24.86 15.88
C VAL A 144 -2.23 -26.06 16.48
N ASP A 145 -2.98 -26.80 17.29
CA ASP A 145 -2.54 -28.04 17.90
C ASP A 145 -2.92 -29.26 17.07
N THR A 146 -2.03 -30.23 17.03
CA THR A 146 -2.28 -31.54 16.43
C THR A 146 -2.57 -32.56 17.53
N GLN A 147 -3.76 -33.13 17.51
CA GLN A 147 -4.19 -34.10 18.51
C GLN A 147 -4.27 -35.51 17.92
N GLU A 148 -3.66 -36.47 18.61
CA GLU A 148 -3.79 -37.91 18.29
C GLU A 148 -5.19 -38.40 18.63
N ILE A 149 -5.70 -39.32 17.80
CA ILE A 149 -7.00 -39.94 18.04
C ILE A 149 -6.79 -41.32 18.66
N PRO A 150 -7.29 -41.57 19.89
CA PRO A 150 -7.20 -42.87 20.51
C PRO A 150 -7.79 -43.97 19.61
N GLY A 151 -7.00 -44.98 19.32
CA GLY A 151 -7.40 -46.14 18.50
C GLY A 151 -7.29 -45.95 16.97
N SER A 152 -6.83 -44.78 16.50
CA SER A 152 -6.61 -44.47 15.08
C SER A 152 -5.25 -43.80 14.87
N PRO A 153 -4.15 -44.58 14.85
CA PRO A 153 -2.79 -44.03 14.84
C PRO A 153 -2.39 -43.37 13.52
N ASP A 154 -3.21 -43.50 12.49
CA ASP A 154 -3.06 -42.90 11.17
C ASP A 154 -3.93 -41.64 10.98
N GLN A 155 -4.61 -41.17 12.04
CA GLN A 155 -5.49 -39.99 11.98
C GLN A 155 -5.16 -39.00 13.09
N VAL A 156 -5.32 -37.73 12.76
CA VAL A 156 -5.16 -36.62 13.70
C VAL A 156 -6.30 -35.63 13.55
N ASP A 157 -6.66 -34.95 14.62
CA ASP A 157 -7.49 -33.76 14.61
C ASP A 157 -6.62 -32.52 14.78
N LEU A 158 -6.96 -31.47 14.07
CA LEU A 158 -6.37 -30.15 14.29
C LEU A 158 -7.32 -29.32 15.14
N VAL A 159 -6.80 -28.74 16.21
CA VAL A 159 -7.53 -27.81 17.07
C VAL A 159 -6.96 -26.41 16.90
N VAL A 160 -7.73 -25.56 16.27
CA VAL A 160 -7.40 -24.15 16.00
C VAL A 160 -7.95 -23.32 17.13
N ARG A 161 -7.08 -22.81 18.00
CA ARG A 161 -7.48 -21.92 19.10
C ARG A 161 -7.19 -20.50 18.72
N VAL A 162 -8.20 -19.66 18.79
CA VAL A 162 -8.08 -18.23 18.53
C VAL A 162 -8.54 -17.40 19.74
N LYS A 163 -7.91 -16.25 19.89
CA LYS A 163 -8.32 -15.26 20.90
C LYS A 163 -8.70 -13.97 20.22
N GLU A 164 -9.97 -13.64 20.23
CA GLU A 164 -10.51 -12.49 19.52
C GLU A 164 -10.06 -11.16 20.15
N LYS A 165 -9.87 -10.15 19.29
CA LYS A 165 -9.66 -8.75 19.69
C LYS A 165 -10.73 -7.85 19.07
N PRO A 166 -10.92 -6.64 19.60
CA PRO A 166 -11.80 -5.67 18.95
C PRO A 166 -11.34 -5.39 17.51
N THR A 167 -12.27 -5.50 16.55
CA THR A 167 -12.03 -5.27 15.11
C THR A 167 -12.60 -3.95 14.61
N GLY A 168 -13.30 -3.22 15.49
CA GLY A 168 -13.76 -1.86 15.24
C GLY A 168 -12.73 -0.83 15.68
N ALA A 169 -12.56 0.23 14.90
CA ALA A 169 -11.71 1.36 15.26
C ALA A 169 -12.36 2.68 14.85
N VAL A 170 -12.16 3.69 15.69
CA VAL A 170 -12.46 5.08 15.39
C VAL A 170 -11.14 5.82 15.27
N THR A 171 -10.95 6.51 14.17
CA THR A 171 -9.74 7.28 13.88
C THR A 171 -10.10 8.75 13.81
N LEU A 172 -9.36 9.57 14.53
CA LEU A 172 -9.37 11.03 14.43
C LEU A 172 -7.97 11.47 14.01
N GLY A 173 -7.89 12.25 12.98
CA GLY A 173 -6.63 12.77 12.49
C GLY A 173 -6.71 14.27 12.20
N ALA A 174 -5.59 14.93 12.40
CA ALA A 174 -5.38 16.32 12.00
C ALA A 174 -4.03 16.41 11.28
N GLY A 175 -3.98 17.26 10.28
CA GLY A 175 -2.76 17.51 9.54
C GLY A 175 -2.66 18.96 9.11
N PHE A 176 -1.44 19.35 8.74
CA PHE A 176 -1.17 20.65 8.16
C PHE A 176 -0.13 20.52 7.05
N SER A 177 -0.40 21.12 5.92
CA SER A 177 0.53 21.10 4.81
C SER A 177 0.58 22.44 4.07
N SER A 178 1.64 22.65 3.31
CA SER A 178 1.76 23.80 2.44
C SER A 178 0.66 23.86 1.38
N ALA A 179 0.16 22.69 0.93
CA ALA A 179 -0.87 22.55 -0.09
C ALA A 179 -2.30 22.67 0.46
N GLU A 180 -2.70 21.75 1.33
CA GLU A 180 -4.09 21.63 1.81
C GLU A 180 -4.41 22.52 3.01
N LYS A 181 -3.39 23.18 3.59
CA LYS A 181 -3.49 23.92 4.85
C LYS A 181 -3.91 22.99 5.98
N VAL A 182 -4.87 23.35 6.81
CA VAL A 182 -5.41 22.48 7.85
C VAL A 182 -6.28 21.40 7.22
N SER A 183 -6.05 20.18 7.61
CA SER A 183 -6.82 19.02 7.21
C SER A 183 -7.28 18.23 8.45
N LEU A 184 -8.51 17.74 8.40
CA LEU A 184 -9.11 16.93 9.45
C LEU A 184 -9.63 15.64 8.83
N SER A 185 -9.42 14.52 9.51
CA SER A 185 -9.94 13.22 9.12
C SER A 185 -10.70 12.59 10.28
N PHE A 186 -11.80 11.95 9.94
CA PHE A 186 -12.59 11.13 10.83
C PHE A 186 -12.90 9.82 10.12
N GLY A 187 -12.58 8.70 10.76
CA GLY A 187 -12.85 7.37 10.23
C GLY A 187 -13.51 6.48 11.28
N ILE A 188 -14.49 5.72 10.85
CA ILE A 188 -15.04 4.58 11.60
C ILE A 188 -14.87 3.37 10.71
N LYS A 189 -14.22 2.33 11.23
CA LYS A 189 -14.06 1.07 10.50
C LYS A 189 -14.39 -0.12 11.38
N GLN A 190 -14.95 -1.13 10.76
CA GLN A 190 -15.19 -2.45 11.33
C GLN A 190 -14.68 -3.50 10.34
N GLU A 191 -13.60 -4.20 10.71
CA GLU A 191 -12.94 -5.15 9.80
C GLU A 191 -13.61 -6.54 9.79
N ASN A 192 -14.39 -6.84 10.80
CA ASN A 192 -15.16 -8.08 10.91
C ASN A 192 -16.62 -7.77 11.25
N ALA A 193 -17.33 -7.12 10.34
CA ALA A 193 -18.72 -6.71 10.55
C ALA A 193 -19.62 -7.93 10.79
N PHE A 194 -20.29 -7.94 11.94
CA PHE A 194 -21.19 -9.02 12.36
C PHE A 194 -20.55 -10.42 12.36
N GLY A 195 -19.23 -10.49 12.55
CA GLY A 195 -18.49 -11.75 12.52
C GLY A 195 -18.34 -12.41 11.15
N SER A 196 -18.72 -11.73 10.08
CA SER A 196 -18.70 -12.28 8.71
C SER A 196 -17.36 -12.18 8.00
N GLY A 197 -16.39 -11.50 8.62
CA GLY A 197 -15.10 -11.18 7.98
C GLY A 197 -15.20 -10.06 6.94
N ASN A 198 -16.35 -9.39 6.82
CA ASN A 198 -16.56 -8.29 5.89
C ASN A 198 -16.08 -6.98 6.53
N TYR A 199 -15.47 -6.14 5.70
CA TYR A 199 -15.12 -4.78 6.07
C TYR A 199 -16.31 -3.84 5.87
N LEU A 200 -16.49 -2.94 6.83
CA LEU A 200 -17.40 -1.79 6.73
C LEU A 200 -16.66 -0.55 7.22
N GLY A 201 -16.64 0.51 6.41
CA GLY A 201 -15.94 1.74 6.75
C GLY A 201 -16.69 2.99 6.33
N LEU A 202 -16.56 4.03 7.12
CA LEU A 202 -16.98 5.39 6.82
C LEU A 202 -15.77 6.30 7.02
N ASP A 203 -15.37 7.00 5.97
CA ASP A 203 -14.25 7.94 6.00
C ASP A 203 -14.73 9.34 5.63
N ILE A 204 -14.40 10.31 6.46
CA ILE A 204 -14.68 11.74 6.24
C ILE A 204 -13.38 12.49 6.32
N ASN A 205 -13.01 13.14 5.24
CA ASN A 205 -11.83 13.98 5.16
C ASN A 205 -12.23 15.40 4.75
N THR A 206 -11.66 16.39 5.39
CA THR A 206 -11.93 17.80 5.06
C THR A 206 -10.67 18.64 5.15
N SER A 207 -10.46 19.48 4.14
CA SER A 207 -9.42 20.49 4.10
C SER A 207 -9.97 21.80 3.56
N LYS A 208 -9.11 22.79 3.37
CA LYS A 208 -9.48 24.05 2.72
C LYS A 208 -10.06 23.84 1.31
N TYR A 209 -9.49 22.90 0.55
CA TYR A 209 -9.82 22.70 -0.86
C TYR A 209 -10.67 21.46 -1.13
N ASN A 210 -10.54 20.43 -0.30
CA ASN A 210 -11.16 19.14 -0.53
C ASN A 210 -12.03 18.70 0.65
N ARG A 211 -13.17 18.11 0.34
CA ARG A 211 -14.00 17.37 1.31
C ARG A 211 -14.41 16.07 0.66
N THR A 212 -14.25 14.98 1.39
CA THR A 212 -14.58 13.64 0.91
C THR A 212 -15.32 12.90 2.00
N LEU A 213 -16.43 12.28 1.65
CA LEU A 213 -17.14 11.31 2.46
C LEU A 213 -17.24 10.04 1.63
N VAL A 214 -16.77 8.92 2.19
CA VAL A 214 -16.80 7.61 1.53
C VAL A 214 -17.38 6.59 2.50
N LEU A 215 -18.37 5.86 2.05
CA LEU A 215 -18.87 4.66 2.71
C LEU A 215 -18.45 3.46 1.89
N SER A 216 -17.71 2.54 2.50
CA SER A 216 -17.16 1.36 1.84
C SER A 216 -17.58 0.08 2.56
N THR A 217 -17.90 -0.95 1.79
CA THR A 217 -18.02 -2.31 2.28
C THR A 217 -17.25 -3.26 1.37
N THR A 218 -16.48 -4.17 1.99
CA THR A 218 -15.71 -5.17 1.25
C THR A 218 -16.02 -6.55 1.80
N ASP A 219 -16.43 -7.44 0.92
CA ASP A 219 -16.48 -8.87 1.14
C ASP A 219 -15.23 -9.50 0.53
N PRO A 220 -14.25 -9.94 1.33
CA PRO A 220 -12.98 -10.47 0.81
C PRO A 220 -13.14 -11.85 0.14
N TYR A 221 -14.24 -12.55 0.39
CA TYR A 221 -14.57 -13.84 -0.16
C TYR A 221 -15.98 -13.86 -0.75
N PHE A 222 -16.26 -12.94 -1.67
CA PHE A 222 -17.50 -12.93 -2.43
C PHE A 222 -17.72 -14.24 -3.20
N THR A 223 -16.63 -14.83 -3.68
CA THR A 223 -16.60 -16.21 -4.19
C THR A 223 -15.73 -17.08 -3.31
N GLN A 224 -15.94 -18.40 -3.37
CA GLN A 224 -15.13 -19.37 -2.61
C GLN A 224 -13.65 -19.35 -3.00
N ASP A 225 -13.33 -18.95 -4.23
CA ASP A 225 -11.97 -18.82 -4.74
C ASP A 225 -11.22 -17.57 -4.24
N GLY A 226 -11.86 -16.74 -3.40
CA GLY A 226 -11.24 -15.55 -2.82
C GLY A 226 -11.31 -14.31 -3.69
N ILE A 227 -12.22 -14.24 -4.65
CA ILE A 227 -12.52 -12.98 -5.34
C ILE A 227 -13.22 -12.05 -4.35
N SER A 228 -12.64 -10.89 -4.11
CA SER A 228 -13.23 -9.88 -3.25
C SER A 228 -14.23 -9.01 -4.01
N ARG A 229 -15.25 -8.51 -3.30
CA ARG A 229 -16.18 -7.51 -3.81
C ARG A 229 -16.19 -6.30 -2.88
N THR A 230 -15.87 -5.13 -3.44
CA THR A 230 -15.96 -3.84 -2.74
C THR A 230 -17.09 -3.01 -3.35
N ILE A 231 -17.93 -2.43 -2.52
CA ILE A 231 -18.95 -1.47 -2.91
C ILE A 231 -18.63 -0.18 -2.17
N ASP A 232 -18.48 0.90 -2.94
CA ASP A 232 -18.22 2.24 -2.42
C ASP A 232 -19.36 3.18 -2.80
N ALA A 233 -19.76 4.03 -1.86
CA ALA A 233 -20.59 5.19 -2.14
C ALA A 233 -19.83 6.44 -1.67
N PHE A 234 -19.79 7.48 -2.48
CA PHE A 234 -19.00 8.65 -2.18
C PHE A 234 -19.72 9.97 -2.48
N TYR A 235 -19.35 10.96 -1.70
CA TYR A 235 -19.62 12.36 -1.96
C TYR A 235 -18.32 13.15 -1.80
N ARG A 236 -17.92 13.88 -2.85
CA ARG A 236 -16.68 14.64 -2.88
C ARG A 236 -16.96 16.06 -3.32
N THR A 237 -16.32 17.00 -2.68
CA THR A 237 -16.23 18.37 -3.17
C THR A 237 -14.77 18.75 -3.28
N SER A 238 -14.39 19.33 -4.40
CA SER A 238 -13.05 19.88 -4.59
C SER A 238 -13.12 21.29 -5.13
N ARG A 239 -12.16 22.10 -4.70
CA ARG A 239 -11.86 23.40 -5.29
C ARG A 239 -10.49 23.30 -5.93
N PRO A 240 -10.27 23.99 -7.07
CA PRO A 240 -8.97 23.94 -7.71
C PRO A 240 -7.91 24.53 -6.79
N TYR A 241 -6.72 23.95 -6.86
CA TYR A 241 -5.55 24.62 -6.37
C TYR A 241 -5.35 25.87 -7.24
N SER A 242 -5.45 27.02 -6.63
CA SER A 242 -5.05 28.26 -7.24
C SER A 242 -4.08 28.92 -6.29
N GLY A 243 -3.01 29.47 -6.82
CA GLY A 243 -2.25 30.51 -6.13
C GLY A 243 -3.16 31.67 -5.76
N ASP A 244 -2.63 32.74 -5.26
CA ASP A 244 -3.41 33.93 -5.05
C ASP A 244 -3.89 34.44 -6.41
N VAL A 245 -5.17 34.23 -6.69
CA VAL A 245 -5.83 34.77 -7.90
C VAL A 245 -6.27 36.18 -7.61
N TYR A 246 -5.84 37.12 -8.43
CA TYR A 246 -6.18 38.52 -8.28
C TYR A 246 -7.20 38.93 -9.34
N VAL A 247 -8.23 39.62 -8.90
CA VAL A 247 -9.23 40.29 -9.72
C VAL A 247 -9.37 41.71 -9.18
N ASP A 248 -9.25 42.69 -10.05
CA ASP A 248 -9.24 44.12 -9.68
C ASP A 248 -8.25 44.44 -8.53
N ASP A 249 -7.05 43.86 -8.61
CA ASP A 249 -5.98 43.92 -7.61
C ASP A 249 -6.35 43.43 -6.20
N GLN A 250 -7.45 42.69 -6.08
CA GLN A 250 -7.87 42.04 -4.83
C GLN A 250 -7.68 40.53 -4.91
N VAL A 251 -7.21 39.92 -3.81
CA VAL A 251 -7.08 38.46 -3.70
C VAL A 251 -8.46 37.83 -3.64
N VAL A 252 -8.73 36.92 -4.59
CA VAL A 252 -9.96 36.15 -4.61
C VAL A 252 -9.90 35.07 -3.53
N LYS A 253 -10.86 35.06 -2.61
CA LYS A 253 -10.94 34.09 -1.55
C LYS A 253 -11.36 32.71 -2.10
N ALA A 254 -10.91 31.62 -1.46
CA ALA A 254 -11.18 30.25 -1.88
C ALA A 254 -12.69 29.90 -1.94
N ASP A 255 -13.52 30.57 -1.15
CA ASP A 255 -14.98 30.40 -1.15
C ASP A 255 -15.67 31.09 -2.35
N GLN A 256 -14.99 32.03 -2.99
CA GLN A 256 -15.44 32.71 -4.20
C GLN A 256 -15.12 31.95 -5.49
N LEU A 257 -14.21 30.96 -5.41
CA LEU A 257 -13.86 30.09 -6.53
C LEU A 257 -14.96 29.05 -6.78
N TYR A 258 -15.03 28.59 -8.02
CA TYR A 258 -15.92 27.49 -8.38
C TYR A 258 -15.63 26.21 -7.58
N LYS A 259 -16.64 25.37 -7.45
CA LYS A 259 -16.57 24.12 -6.71
C LYS A 259 -17.04 22.96 -7.57
N ILE A 260 -16.29 21.88 -7.60
CA ILE A 260 -16.64 20.64 -8.26
C ILE A 260 -17.25 19.71 -7.21
N VAL A 261 -18.48 19.27 -7.45
CA VAL A 261 -19.21 18.34 -6.59
C VAL A 261 -19.41 17.04 -7.35
N SER A 262 -18.84 15.97 -6.85
CA SER A 262 -18.98 14.61 -7.42
C SER A 262 -19.62 13.69 -6.39
N LYS A 263 -20.63 12.93 -6.82
CA LYS A 263 -21.25 11.88 -6.02
C LYS A 263 -21.47 10.64 -6.86
N GLY A 264 -21.40 9.48 -6.26
CA GLY A 264 -21.54 8.26 -7.01
C GLY A 264 -21.45 7.01 -6.15
N ALA A 265 -21.55 5.89 -6.85
CA ALA A 265 -21.34 4.58 -6.27
C ALA A 265 -20.57 3.71 -7.27
N SER A 266 -19.82 2.76 -6.77
CA SER A 266 -19.07 1.81 -7.59
C SER A 266 -19.06 0.43 -6.96
N VAL A 267 -18.96 -0.58 -7.82
CA VAL A 267 -18.67 -1.96 -7.42
C VAL A 267 -17.37 -2.38 -8.09
N ARG A 268 -16.49 -3.00 -7.31
CA ARG A 268 -15.19 -3.45 -7.77
C ARG A 268 -14.94 -4.87 -7.27
N PHE A 269 -14.42 -5.71 -8.14
CA PHE A 269 -14.00 -7.07 -7.84
C PHE A 269 -12.47 -7.14 -7.88
N GLY A 270 -11.88 -7.80 -6.89
CA GLY A 270 -10.44 -8.01 -6.80
C GLY A 270 -10.12 -9.49 -6.90
N VAL A 271 -9.25 -9.84 -7.84
CA VAL A 271 -8.77 -11.21 -8.05
C VAL A 271 -7.30 -11.27 -7.63
N PRO A 272 -6.96 -11.95 -6.52
CA PRO A 272 -5.58 -12.14 -6.12
C PRO A 272 -4.93 -13.21 -7.01
N PHE A 273 -3.90 -12.83 -7.77
CA PHE A 273 -3.10 -13.78 -8.55
C PHE A 273 -1.96 -14.39 -7.75
N SER A 274 -1.46 -13.65 -6.79
CA SER A 274 -0.42 -14.07 -5.86
C SER A 274 -0.53 -13.27 -4.56
N GLU A 275 0.34 -13.54 -3.59
CA GLU A 275 0.39 -12.78 -2.32
C GLU A 275 0.73 -11.29 -2.51
N ILE A 276 1.28 -10.92 -3.67
CA ILE A 276 1.73 -9.56 -3.98
C ILE A 276 1.05 -8.94 -5.20
N ASP A 277 0.30 -9.71 -5.98
CA ASP A 277 -0.35 -9.26 -7.21
C ASP A 277 -1.87 -9.36 -7.12
N THR A 278 -2.55 -8.28 -7.45
CA THR A 278 -4.02 -8.22 -7.51
C THR A 278 -4.48 -7.53 -8.78
N VAL A 279 -5.43 -8.13 -9.47
CA VAL A 279 -6.16 -7.49 -10.58
C VAL A 279 -7.55 -7.11 -10.10
N TYR A 280 -8.00 -5.93 -10.46
CA TYR A 280 -9.36 -5.49 -10.17
C TYR A 280 -10.07 -5.04 -11.43
N PHE A 281 -11.36 -5.27 -11.44
CA PHE A 281 -12.28 -4.74 -12.43
C PHE A 281 -13.56 -4.28 -11.74
N GLY A 282 -14.19 -3.27 -12.31
CA GLY A 282 -15.38 -2.72 -11.69
C GLY A 282 -16.17 -1.81 -12.61
N ALA A 283 -17.31 -1.39 -12.10
CA ALA A 283 -18.17 -0.42 -12.76
C ALA A 283 -18.72 0.57 -11.72
N GLY A 284 -19.02 1.78 -12.17
CA GLY A 284 -19.55 2.81 -11.30
C GLY A 284 -20.55 3.70 -12.02
N PHE A 285 -21.21 4.50 -11.21
CA PHE A 285 -22.00 5.64 -11.64
C PHE A 285 -21.49 6.88 -10.92
N GLU A 286 -21.16 7.90 -11.66
CA GLU A 286 -20.68 9.18 -11.13
C GLU A 286 -21.49 10.32 -11.72
N GLN A 287 -21.95 11.21 -10.86
CA GLN A 287 -22.59 12.45 -11.23
C GLN A 287 -21.73 13.62 -10.75
N THR A 288 -21.29 14.47 -11.66
CA THR A 288 -20.46 15.63 -11.37
C THR A 288 -21.17 16.91 -11.75
N LYS A 289 -21.23 17.84 -10.82
CA LYS A 289 -21.75 19.19 -11.00
C LYS A 289 -20.68 20.22 -10.68
N ILE A 290 -20.55 21.21 -11.52
CA ILE A 290 -19.68 22.35 -11.27
C ILE A 290 -20.56 23.51 -10.80
N ASP A 291 -20.46 23.82 -9.51
CA ASP A 291 -21.12 25.01 -8.95
C ASP A 291 -20.27 26.22 -9.28
N ARG A 292 -20.87 27.19 -9.99
CA ARG A 292 -20.22 28.44 -10.34
C ARG A 292 -19.86 29.17 -9.05
N GLY A 293 -18.61 29.56 -8.91
CA GLY A 293 -18.22 30.61 -7.97
C GLY A 293 -18.47 31.98 -8.55
N VAL A 294 -17.98 33.01 -7.87
CA VAL A 294 -17.95 34.37 -8.39
C VAL A 294 -16.99 34.47 -9.58
N TYR A 295 -15.90 33.70 -9.52
CA TYR A 295 -14.86 33.64 -10.54
C TYR A 295 -14.62 32.22 -10.98
N MET A 296 -14.83 31.91 -12.26
CA MET A 296 -14.68 30.58 -12.83
C MET A 296 -13.91 30.66 -14.15
N PRO A 297 -12.83 29.86 -14.34
CA PRO A 297 -12.14 29.81 -15.61
C PRO A 297 -13.10 29.48 -16.77
N ARG A 298 -12.95 30.18 -17.87
CA ARG A 298 -13.82 30.06 -19.05
C ARG A 298 -13.94 28.63 -19.58
N GLN A 299 -12.90 27.82 -19.39
CA GLN A 299 -12.84 26.41 -19.80
C GLN A 299 -13.89 25.51 -19.14
N TYR A 300 -14.42 25.93 -18.00
CA TYR A 300 -15.47 25.21 -17.28
C TYR A 300 -16.90 25.57 -17.69
N GLU A 301 -17.07 26.60 -18.53
CA GLU A 301 -18.40 27.16 -18.87
C GLU A 301 -19.35 26.09 -19.46
N ALA A 302 -18.86 25.27 -20.39
CA ALA A 302 -19.68 24.26 -21.04
C ALA A 302 -20.27 23.20 -20.09
N LEU A 303 -19.60 22.96 -18.96
CA LEU A 303 -19.96 21.96 -17.97
C LEU A 303 -20.61 22.57 -16.72
N ALA A 304 -20.51 23.90 -16.54
CA ALA A 304 -20.98 24.58 -15.34
C ALA A 304 -22.51 24.61 -15.25
N GLY A 305 -23.01 24.48 -14.03
CA GLY A 305 -24.44 24.53 -13.73
C GLY A 305 -25.24 23.31 -14.18
N LYS A 306 -24.63 22.39 -14.93
CA LYS A 306 -25.24 21.13 -15.38
C LYS A 306 -24.79 19.98 -14.51
N SER A 307 -25.64 18.97 -14.42
CA SER A 307 -25.30 17.68 -13.80
C SER A 307 -24.78 16.76 -14.90
N ASN A 308 -23.51 16.46 -14.86
CA ASN A 308 -22.84 15.64 -15.88
C ASN A 308 -22.67 14.22 -15.34
N THR A 309 -23.17 13.23 -16.06
CA THR A 309 -23.13 11.82 -15.66
C THR A 309 -22.02 11.05 -16.39
N ALA A 310 -21.42 10.09 -15.72
CA ALA A 310 -20.47 9.14 -16.29
C ALA A 310 -20.76 7.74 -15.76
N ILE A 311 -20.48 6.73 -16.58
CA ILE A 311 -20.55 5.32 -16.21
C ILE A 311 -19.16 4.72 -16.40
N PRO A 312 -18.24 4.93 -15.44
CA PRO A 312 -16.88 4.43 -15.54
C PRO A 312 -16.82 2.91 -15.37
N LEU A 313 -16.20 2.24 -16.32
CA LEU A 313 -15.71 0.88 -16.21
C LEU A 313 -14.23 0.96 -15.85
N THR A 314 -13.83 0.24 -14.81
CA THR A 314 -12.45 0.29 -14.30
C THR A 314 -11.77 -1.06 -14.45
N LEU A 315 -10.51 -1.04 -14.83
CA LEU A 315 -9.60 -2.19 -14.84
C LEU A 315 -8.29 -1.75 -14.21
N GLY A 316 -7.76 -2.55 -13.31
CA GLY A 316 -6.51 -2.23 -12.64
C GLY A 316 -5.70 -3.47 -12.29
N TRP A 317 -4.42 -3.26 -12.14
CA TRP A 317 -3.47 -4.22 -11.61
C TRP A 317 -2.56 -3.52 -10.60
N GLY A 318 -2.30 -4.18 -9.49
CA GLY A 318 -1.40 -3.71 -8.46
C GLY A 318 -0.46 -4.80 -7.99
N ARG A 319 0.78 -4.42 -7.76
CA ARG A 319 1.82 -5.25 -7.17
C ARG A 319 2.53 -4.48 -6.08
N ASP A 320 2.63 -5.07 -4.89
CA ASP A 320 3.37 -4.49 -3.77
C ASP A 320 4.27 -5.54 -3.13
N SER A 321 5.58 -5.38 -3.31
CA SER A 321 6.63 -6.23 -2.72
C SER A 321 7.58 -5.44 -1.83
N ARG A 322 7.17 -4.25 -1.35
CA ARG A 322 7.97 -3.44 -0.44
C ARG A 322 8.05 -4.09 0.94
N ASP A 323 9.21 -3.96 1.58
CA ASP A 323 9.44 -4.41 2.95
C ASP A 323 8.63 -3.60 3.99
N SER A 324 8.26 -2.36 3.66
CA SER A 324 7.43 -1.48 4.49
C SER A 324 6.62 -0.52 3.62
N ALA A 325 5.36 -0.28 3.98
CA ALA A 325 4.53 0.71 3.29
C ALA A 325 4.92 2.16 3.64
N LEU A 326 5.33 2.41 4.90
CA LEU A 326 5.62 3.76 5.41
C LEU A 326 7.08 4.18 5.26
N ALA A 327 8.00 3.24 5.42
CA ALA A 327 9.44 3.51 5.40
C ALA A 327 10.21 2.43 4.61
N PRO A 328 9.92 2.26 3.32
CA PRO A 328 10.54 1.21 2.52
C PRO A 328 12.04 1.41 2.36
N ASN A 329 12.78 0.30 2.41
CA ASN A 329 14.20 0.24 2.09
C ASN A 329 14.48 -0.68 0.89
N SER A 330 13.58 -1.61 0.62
CA SER A 330 13.70 -2.55 -0.50
C SER A 330 12.34 -2.91 -1.11
N GLY A 331 12.38 -3.44 -2.33
CA GLY A 331 11.19 -3.88 -3.03
C GLY A 331 10.61 -2.85 -3.99
N ARG A 332 9.44 -3.15 -4.51
CA ARG A 332 8.77 -2.31 -5.51
C ARG A 332 7.26 -2.28 -5.34
N TYR A 333 6.69 -1.17 -5.76
CA TYR A 333 5.26 -0.97 -5.89
C TYR A 333 4.94 -0.61 -7.33
N GLN A 334 3.95 -1.27 -7.91
CA GLN A 334 3.45 -0.98 -9.25
C GLN A 334 1.94 -0.93 -9.24
N ARG A 335 1.38 0.03 -9.96
CA ARG A 335 -0.06 0.13 -10.13
C ARG A 335 -0.40 0.66 -11.51
N VAL A 336 -1.27 -0.06 -12.22
CA VAL A 336 -1.91 0.38 -13.46
C VAL A 336 -3.40 0.51 -13.19
N ASN A 337 -4.01 1.61 -13.63
CA ASN A 337 -5.46 1.75 -13.65
C ASN A 337 -5.88 2.30 -15.00
N ALA A 338 -6.92 1.70 -15.55
CA ALA A 338 -7.62 2.18 -16.72
C ALA A 338 -9.09 2.41 -16.36
N GLU A 339 -9.63 3.53 -16.82
CA GLU A 339 -11.03 3.93 -16.63
C GLU A 339 -11.60 4.29 -18.00
N LEU A 340 -12.68 3.66 -18.38
CA LEU A 340 -13.41 3.89 -19.61
C LEU A 340 -14.85 4.26 -19.27
N SER A 341 -15.30 5.45 -19.66
CA SER A 341 -16.70 5.85 -19.57
C SER A 341 -17.31 5.86 -20.99
N PRO A 342 -17.96 4.76 -21.40
CA PRO A 342 -18.54 4.65 -22.74
C PRO A 342 -19.90 5.31 -22.86
N ALA A 343 -20.57 5.60 -21.75
CA ALA A 343 -21.93 6.09 -21.67
C ALA A 343 -22.09 7.22 -20.64
N GLY A 344 -23.19 7.92 -20.71
CA GLY A 344 -23.47 9.12 -19.94
C GLY A 344 -23.15 10.40 -20.76
N ASP A 345 -23.18 11.53 -20.08
CA ASP A 345 -22.85 12.83 -20.68
C ASP A 345 -21.35 12.95 -20.96
N LEU A 346 -20.54 12.29 -20.12
CA LEU A 346 -19.09 12.34 -20.19
C LEU A 346 -18.54 11.00 -20.73
N LYS A 347 -18.04 11.05 -21.95
CA LYS A 347 -17.42 9.89 -22.61
C LYS A 347 -15.92 10.11 -22.73
N TYR A 348 -15.15 9.26 -22.05
CA TYR A 348 -13.68 9.40 -22.00
C TYR A 348 -12.98 8.08 -21.69
N VAL A 349 -11.69 8.07 -21.91
CA VAL A 349 -10.76 7.06 -21.42
C VAL A 349 -9.67 7.75 -20.62
N LYS A 350 -9.26 7.13 -19.52
CA LYS A 350 -8.17 7.58 -18.62
C LYS A 350 -7.32 6.39 -18.23
N ALA A 351 -6.01 6.55 -18.28
CA ALA A 351 -5.06 5.55 -17.82
C ALA A 351 -4.02 6.21 -16.90
N THR A 352 -3.64 5.50 -15.87
CA THR A 352 -2.56 5.91 -14.95
C THR A 352 -1.63 4.75 -14.69
N TYR A 353 -0.35 5.04 -14.58
CA TYR A 353 0.69 4.11 -14.15
C TYR A 353 1.53 4.74 -13.07
N GLN A 354 1.73 4.00 -11.98
CA GLN A 354 2.61 4.36 -10.89
C GLN A 354 3.62 3.24 -10.67
N PHE A 355 4.88 3.62 -10.56
CA PHE A 355 5.98 2.72 -10.26
C PHE A 355 6.87 3.31 -9.19
N GLN A 356 7.20 2.52 -8.18
CA GLN A 356 8.16 2.86 -7.14
C GLN A 356 9.15 1.70 -7.00
N GLN A 357 10.43 1.99 -6.94
CA GLN A 357 11.50 1.02 -6.70
C GLN A 357 12.39 1.52 -5.58
N TYR A 358 12.67 0.66 -4.62
CA TYR A 358 13.59 0.90 -3.52
C TYR A 358 14.72 -0.11 -3.58
N VAL A 359 15.95 0.37 -3.61
CA VAL A 359 17.17 -0.45 -3.70
C VAL A 359 18.13 -0.04 -2.61
N PRO A 360 18.50 -0.92 -1.67
CA PRO A 360 19.54 -0.64 -0.69
C PRO A 360 20.89 -0.55 -1.40
N VAL A 361 21.47 0.64 -1.47
CA VAL A 361 22.81 0.88 -2.04
C VAL A 361 23.88 0.46 -1.05
N THR A 362 23.63 0.74 0.22
CA THR A 362 24.44 0.28 1.35
C THR A 362 23.52 -0.17 2.49
N LYS A 363 24.05 -0.68 3.60
CA LYS A 363 23.25 -0.99 4.79
C LYS A 363 22.51 0.22 5.36
N ALA A 364 22.95 1.44 5.04
CA ALA A 364 22.41 2.69 5.57
C ALA A 364 21.70 3.55 4.51
N VAL A 365 22.03 3.38 3.22
CA VAL A 365 21.54 4.26 2.15
C VAL A 365 20.64 3.48 1.20
N THR A 366 19.46 4.01 0.96
CA THR A 366 18.48 3.48 0.01
C THR A 366 18.33 4.46 -1.17
N PHE A 367 18.42 3.94 -2.38
CA PHE A 367 18.01 4.65 -3.57
C PHE A 367 16.52 4.38 -3.82
N ALA A 368 15.76 5.45 -4.04
CA ALA A 368 14.35 5.36 -4.39
C ALA A 368 14.09 6.03 -5.75
N PHE A 369 13.39 5.34 -6.59
CA PHE A 369 12.87 5.85 -7.85
C PHE A 369 11.35 5.76 -7.84
N ASN A 370 10.68 6.87 -8.14
CA ASN A 370 9.24 6.93 -8.30
C ASN A 370 8.89 7.56 -9.64
N THR A 371 7.92 6.99 -10.36
CA THR A 371 7.36 7.61 -11.56
C THR A 371 5.85 7.50 -11.57
N GLU A 372 5.22 8.54 -12.07
CA GLU A 372 3.78 8.62 -12.27
C GLU A 372 3.50 9.10 -13.68
N LEU A 373 2.81 8.27 -14.47
CA LEU A 373 2.35 8.56 -15.82
C LEU A 373 0.82 8.62 -15.83
N GLY A 374 0.28 9.58 -16.54
CA GLY A 374 -1.15 9.76 -16.73
C GLY A 374 -1.47 10.11 -18.18
N TRP A 375 -2.55 9.55 -18.68
CA TRP A 375 -3.07 9.85 -20.00
C TRP A 375 -4.59 9.81 -20.00
N GLY A 376 -5.22 10.79 -20.64
CA GLY A 376 -6.66 10.87 -20.80
C GLY A 376 -7.04 11.41 -22.16
N LYS A 377 -8.20 10.95 -22.66
CA LYS A 377 -8.76 11.39 -23.94
C LYS A 377 -10.28 11.34 -23.92
N GLY A 378 -10.94 12.36 -24.46
CA GLY A 378 -12.38 12.34 -24.74
C GLY A 378 -12.73 11.38 -25.87
N LEU A 379 -13.90 10.82 -25.84
CA LEU A 379 -14.42 9.88 -26.82
C LEU A 379 -15.61 10.46 -27.58
N GLY A 380 -15.82 10.00 -28.82
CA GLY A 380 -16.94 10.43 -29.65
C GLY A 380 -16.91 11.90 -30.05
N GLY A 381 -15.72 12.48 -30.22
CA GLY A 381 -15.55 13.90 -30.59
C GLY A 381 -15.70 14.89 -29.41
N ASN A 382 -15.88 14.38 -28.19
CA ASN A 382 -15.93 15.22 -27.00
C ASN A 382 -14.52 15.52 -26.46
N ALA A 383 -14.32 16.69 -25.86
CA ALA A 383 -13.12 17.01 -25.12
C ALA A 383 -13.01 16.10 -23.87
N TYR A 384 -11.80 15.83 -23.43
CA TYR A 384 -11.58 15.17 -22.15
C TYR A 384 -12.13 16.03 -21.01
N PRO A 385 -12.88 15.45 -20.03
CA PRO A 385 -13.47 16.23 -18.96
C PRO A 385 -12.41 16.97 -18.14
N ILE A 386 -12.45 18.31 -18.13
CA ILE A 386 -11.42 19.16 -17.52
C ILE A 386 -11.21 18.88 -16.04
N PHE A 387 -12.26 18.54 -15.30
CA PHE A 387 -12.16 18.19 -13.88
C PHE A 387 -11.56 16.78 -13.61
N LYS A 388 -11.28 15.99 -14.65
CA LYS A 388 -10.52 14.74 -14.59
C LYS A 388 -9.04 14.93 -14.94
N ASN A 389 -8.62 16.16 -15.26
CA ASN A 389 -7.24 16.51 -15.57
C ASN A 389 -6.27 16.08 -14.46
N PHE A 390 -5.04 15.82 -14.87
CA PHE A 390 -3.92 15.57 -13.96
C PHE A 390 -3.28 16.89 -13.57
N TYR A 391 -2.73 16.92 -12.36
CA TYR A 391 -1.98 18.04 -11.82
C TYR A 391 -0.59 17.59 -11.38
N ALA A 392 0.38 18.48 -11.43
CA ALA A 392 1.72 18.26 -10.93
C ALA A 392 2.29 19.56 -10.35
N GLY A 393 3.34 19.44 -9.54
CA GLY A 393 3.89 20.46 -8.66
C GLY A 393 3.54 20.13 -7.20
N GLY A 394 4.40 20.52 -6.28
CA GLY A 394 4.21 20.29 -4.85
C GLY A 394 4.99 19.10 -4.29
N LEU A 395 4.87 18.89 -2.98
CA LEU A 395 5.67 17.94 -2.19
C LEU A 395 5.55 16.48 -2.67
N GLY A 396 4.41 16.08 -3.18
CA GLY A 396 4.14 14.73 -3.68
C GLY A 396 4.42 14.53 -5.17
N SER A 397 4.98 15.55 -5.87
CA SER A 397 5.16 15.53 -7.30
C SER A 397 6.49 16.16 -7.69
N VAL A 398 6.52 17.36 -8.28
CA VAL A 398 7.74 18.10 -8.61
C VAL A 398 7.93 19.18 -7.54
N ARG A 399 8.81 18.93 -6.58
CA ARG A 399 9.08 19.85 -5.46
C ARG A 399 9.72 21.15 -5.94
N GLY A 400 9.52 22.22 -5.19
CA GLY A 400 10.02 23.55 -5.54
C GLY A 400 9.07 24.39 -6.41
N PHE A 401 8.02 23.76 -6.91
CA PHE A 401 6.90 24.43 -7.60
C PHE A 401 5.65 24.36 -6.72
N GLU A 402 4.78 25.36 -6.84
CA GLU A 402 3.54 25.37 -6.09
C GLU A 402 2.65 24.16 -6.44
N GLN A 403 1.83 23.76 -5.47
CA GLN A 403 0.96 22.58 -5.60
C GLN A 403 0.01 22.73 -6.79
N GLY A 404 0.08 21.77 -7.73
CA GLY A 404 -0.80 21.73 -8.89
C GLY A 404 -0.54 22.78 -9.97
N SER A 405 0.56 23.55 -9.86
CA SER A 405 0.82 24.73 -10.70
C SER A 405 1.39 24.43 -12.09
N LEU A 406 1.80 23.20 -12.35
CA LEU A 406 2.42 22.85 -13.63
C LEU A 406 1.38 22.62 -14.72
N GLY A 407 1.69 23.07 -15.94
CA GLY A 407 0.86 22.89 -17.13
C GLY A 407 0.06 24.11 -17.54
N PRO A 408 -1.00 23.93 -18.34
CA PRO A 408 -1.84 25.02 -18.85
C PRO A 408 -2.50 25.85 -17.77
N ARG A 409 -2.63 27.15 -18.06
CA ARG A 409 -3.18 28.16 -17.15
C ARG A 409 -4.23 28.99 -17.86
N ALA A 410 -5.37 29.21 -17.21
CA ALA A 410 -6.38 30.12 -17.70
C ALA A 410 -5.99 31.56 -17.38
N THR A 411 -6.09 32.43 -18.36
CA THR A 411 -5.90 33.90 -18.23
C THR A 411 -7.23 34.65 -18.19
N GLU A 412 -8.32 33.95 -18.51
CA GLU A 412 -9.67 34.52 -18.56
C GLU A 412 -10.61 33.75 -17.61
N TYR A 413 -11.53 34.51 -17.01
CA TYR A 413 -12.59 33.97 -16.17
C TYR A 413 -13.95 34.55 -16.58
N ILE A 414 -15.00 33.90 -16.10
CA ILE A 414 -16.37 34.37 -16.22
C ILE A 414 -16.72 35.04 -14.91
N GLY A 415 -16.98 36.33 -15.00
CA GLY A 415 -17.41 37.16 -13.87
C GLY A 415 -18.86 36.93 -13.45
N PRO A 416 -19.32 37.58 -12.35
CA PRO A 416 -20.67 37.41 -11.80
C PRO A 416 -21.80 37.72 -12.80
N ASN A 417 -21.56 38.65 -13.70
CA ASN A 417 -22.51 39.08 -14.73
C ASN A 417 -22.43 38.27 -16.02
N GLY A 418 -21.63 37.20 -16.05
CA GLY A 418 -21.38 36.40 -17.26
C GLY A 418 -20.41 37.07 -18.26
N SER A 419 -19.77 38.15 -17.89
CA SER A 419 -18.72 38.80 -18.70
C SER A 419 -17.44 37.95 -18.69
N ILE A 420 -16.73 37.95 -19.84
CA ILE A 420 -15.41 37.33 -19.94
C ILE A 420 -14.38 38.40 -19.62
N GLU A 421 -13.61 38.17 -18.58
CA GLU A 421 -12.64 39.11 -18.04
C GLU A 421 -11.27 38.44 -17.88
N LYS A 422 -10.21 39.23 -17.74
CA LYS A 422 -8.85 38.73 -17.51
C LYS A 422 -8.48 38.85 -16.04
N TYR A 423 -7.76 37.83 -15.55
CA TYR A 423 -7.14 37.92 -14.23
C TYR A 423 -6.13 39.08 -14.20
N SER A 424 -6.10 39.84 -13.11
CA SER A 424 -5.17 40.95 -12.91
C SER A 424 -3.85 40.51 -12.28
N GLY A 425 -2.85 41.36 -12.27
CA GLY A 425 -1.58 41.15 -11.58
C GLY A 425 -0.73 39.98 -12.10
N GLY A 426 -1.02 39.46 -13.31
CA GLY A 426 -0.30 38.27 -13.85
C GLY A 426 -0.66 36.98 -13.17
N SER A 427 -1.76 36.93 -12.42
CA SER A 427 -2.28 35.70 -11.82
C SER A 427 -3.00 34.82 -12.84
N TYR A 428 -3.12 33.54 -12.52
CA TYR A 428 -3.69 32.52 -13.40
C TYR A 428 -4.45 31.48 -12.58
N SER A 429 -5.41 30.81 -13.22
CA SER A 429 -6.00 29.60 -12.66
C SER A 429 -5.39 28.35 -13.31
N TYR A 430 -4.93 27.40 -12.51
CA TYR A 430 -4.33 26.16 -13.02
C TYR A 430 -5.38 25.22 -13.58
N LEU A 431 -5.18 24.75 -14.80
CA LEU A 431 -6.12 23.88 -15.49
C LEU A 431 -5.71 22.41 -15.43
N GLY A 432 -4.45 22.14 -15.05
CA GLY A 432 -3.89 20.81 -15.20
C GLY A 432 -3.84 20.36 -16.67
N GLY A 433 -3.80 19.07 -16.94
CA GLY A 433 -3.78 18.55 -18.29
C GLY A 433 -4.20 17.10 -18.39
N ASN A 434 -4.42 16.64 -19.61
CA ASN A 434 -4.82 15.27 -19.89
C ASN A 434 -3.64 14.29 -20.01
N LYS A 435 -2.41 14.78 -19.94
CA LYS A 435 -1.19 13.95 -19.93
C LYS A 435 -0.26 14.43 -18.83
N LYS A 436 0.27 13.46 -18.06
CA LYS A 436 1.19 13.68 -16.95
C LYS A 436 2.38 12.75 -17.07
N ALA A 437 3.57 13.29 -16.83
CA ALA A 437 4.77 12.49 -16.57
C ALA A 437 5.56 13.14 -15.45
N VAL A 438 5.80 12.38 -14.37
CA VAL A 438 6.59 12.80 -13.21
C VAL A 438 7.55 11.68 -12.84
N MET A 439 8.78 12.04 -12.54
CA MET A 439 9.83 11.15 -12.08
C MET A 439 10.56 11.77 -10.89
N ASN A 440 10.76 11.00 -9.84
CA ASN A 440 11.47 11.41 -8.64
C ASN A 440 12.60 10.43 -8.37
N PHE A 441 13.77 10.94 -8.12
CA PHE A 441 14.96 10.19 -7.73
C PHE A 441 15.37 10.66 -6.35
N GLU A 442 15.49 9.74 -5.39
CA GLU A 442 15.86 10.07 -4.01
C GLU A 442 16.99 9.16 -3.52
N LEU A 443 17.94 9.73 -2.79
CA LEU A 443 18.88 9.01 -1.96
C LEU A 443 18.51 9.26 -0.50
N ILE A 444 18.09 8.21 0.19
CA ILE A 444 17.54 8.26 1.53
C ILE A 444 18.54 7.64 2.49
N ALA A 445 18.84 8.34 3.60
CA ALA A 445 19.73 7.86 4.63
C ALA A 445 19.18 8.16 6.04
N PRO A 446 19.59 7.41 7.08
CA PRO A 446 19.28 7.74 8.46
C PRO A 446 19.80 9.15 8.81
N PHE A 447 19.08 9.86 9.66
CA PHE A 447 19.52 11.18 10.11
C PHE A 447 20.77 11.03 11.01
N PRO A 448 21.83 11.81 10.78
CA PRO A 448 23.03 11.77 11.63
C PRO A 448 22.67 12.05 13.09
N GLY A 449 23.09 11.16 14.00
CA GLY A 449 22.81 11.29 15.42
C GLY A 449 21.46 10.70 15.88
N ALA A 450 20.65 10.16 14.99
CA ALA A 450 19.40 9.49 15.36
C ALA A 450 19.58 8.12 16.06
N GLY A 451 20.81 7.64 16.19
CA GLY A 451 21.12 6.35 16.80
C GLY A 451 20.44 5.19 16.04
N ASN A 452 19.65 4.40 16.76
CA ASN A 452 18.90 3.27 16.20
C ASN A 452 17.53 3.67 15.60
N ASP A 453 17.14 4.95 15.67
CA ASP A 453 15.87 5.41 15.13
C ASP A 453 15.92 5.45 13.58
N LYS A 454 15.32 4.44 12.96
CA LYS A 454 15.19 4.33 11.50
C LYS A 454 13.99 5.11 10.94
N THR A 455 13.20 5.75 11.80
CA THR A 455 12.01 6.51 11.39
C THR A 455 12.33 7.93 11.00
N LEU A 456 13.45 8.49 11.51
CA LEU A 456 13.95 9.80 11.16
C LEU A 456 15.04 9.67 10.09
N ARG A 457 14.75 10.17 8.88
CA ARG A 457 15.60 10.05 7.69
C ARG A 457 15.73 11.38 6.98
N TRP A 458 16.87 11.63 6.41
CA TRP A 458 17.07 12.71 5.46
C TRP A 458 17.20 12.13 4.05
N PHE A 459 16.95 12.96 3.06
CA PHE A 459 17.06 12.56 1.66
C PHE A 459 17.52 13.72 0.79
N THR A 460 18.23 13.40 -0.26
CA THR A 460 18.49 14.30 -1.40
C THR A 460 17.66 13.82 -2.57
N PHE A 461 17.27 14.75 -3.44
CA PHE A 461 16.40 14.38 -4.54
C PHE A 461 16.63 15.21 -5.81
N VAL A 462 16.20 14.61 -6.91
CA VAL A 462 16.00 15.26 -8.21
C VAL A 462 14.61 14.89 -8.70
N ASP A 463 13.81 15.89 -9.00
CA ASP A 463 12.47 15.72 -9.55
C ASP A 463 12.42 16.27 -10.97
N VAL A 464 11.72 15.54 -11.84
CA VAL A 464 11.47 15.95 -13.22
C VAL A 464 10.00 15.70 -13.54
N GLY A 465 9.33 16.65 -14.18
CA GLY A 465 7.93 16.44 -14.53
C GLY A 465 7.39 17.43 -15.55
N THR A 466 6.29 17.01 -16.14
CA THR A 466 5.54 17.82 -17.11
C THR A 466 4.06 17.47 -17.11
N ILE A 467 3.26 18.45 -17.45
CA ILE A 467 1.82 18.32 -17.73
C ILE A 467 1.58 18.92 -19.12
N TYR A 468 0.84 18.19 -19.95
CA TYR A 468 0.37 18.68 -21.25
C TYR A 468 -1.15 18.76 -21.24
N GLY A 469 -1.66 19.87 -21.74
CA GLY A 469 -3.10 20.11 -21.89
C GLY A 469 -3.71 19.41 -23.08
N ASP A 470 -5.02 19.23 -23.02
CA ASP A 470 -5.81 18.84 -24.19
C ASP A 470 -6.02 20.09 -25.07
N LYS A 471 -5.62 19.99 -26.34
CA LYS A 471 -5.77 21.09 -27.28
C LYS A 471 -7.23 21.51 -27.49
N GLU A 472 -8.16 20.58 -27.34
CA GLU A 472 -9.59 20.88 -27.46
C GLU A 472 -10.16 21.62 -26.25
N GLN A 473 -9.61 21.37 -25.06
CA GLN A 473 -9.97 22.12 -23.85
C GLN A 473 -9.43 23.57 -23.86
N THR A 474 -8.33 23.80 -24.59
CA THR A 474 -7.57 25.05 -24.49
C THR A 474 -7.69 25.96 -25.72
N ARG A 475 -8.23 25.45 -26.83
CA ARG A 475 -8.28 26.14 -28.12
C ARG A 475 -9.18 27.38 -28.08
N GLY A 476 -8.58 28.57 -28.29
CA GLY A 476 -9.31 29.83 -28.41
C GLY A 476 -9.91 30.41 -27.13
N LEU A 477 -9.48 29.92 -25.97
CA LEU A 477 -10.11 30.21 -24.66
C LEU A 477 -9.17 30.88 -23.66
N GLY A 478 -8.34 31.84 -24.07
CA GLY A 478 -7.49 32.60 -23.13
C GLY A 478 -6.66 31.65 -22.23
N VAL A 479 -5.79 30.83 -22.86
CA VAL A 479 -4.93 29.86 -22.15
C VAL A 479 -3.47 30.12 -22.50
N ILE A 480 -2.63 30.15 -21.47
CA ILE A 480 -1.19 30.00 -21.64
C ILE A 480 -0.87 28.52 -21.61
N ASN A 481 -0.46 27.98 -22.74
CA ASN A 481 0.10 26.63 -22.80
C ASN A 481 1.52 26.69 -22.23
N ALA A 482 1.66 26.28 -20.99
CA ALA A 482 2.96 26.18 -20.34
C ALA A 482 3.50 24.74 -20.49
N ASP A 483 3.49 24.23 -21.71
CA ASP A 483 4.05 22.95 -22.05
C ASP A 483 5.57 22.97 -21.86
N GLY A 484 6.12 21.92 -21.33
CA GLY A 484 7.56 21.77 -21.16
C GLY A 484 7.94 21.09 -19.85
N MET A 485 9.13 20.56 -19.86
CA MET A 485 9.69 19.83 -18.72
C MET A 485 10.18 20.83 -17.65
N ARG A 486 9.86 20.53 -16.39
CA ARG A 486 10.39 21.20 -15.20
C ARG A 486 11.30 20.22 -14.49
N ALA A 487 12.32 20.78 -13.83
CA ALA A 487 13.21 20.00 -12.99
C ALA A 487 13.59 20.80 -11.74
N SER A 488 13.74 20.09 -10.64
CA SER A 488 14.25 20.64 -9.38
C SER A 488 15.16 19.65 -8.69
N ALA A 489 16.02 20.15 -7.83
CA ALA A 489 16.84 19.34 -6.93
C ALA A 489 16.79 19.94 -5.53
N GLY A 490 17.01 19.12 -4.52
CA GLY A 490 16.95 19.58 -3.16
C GLY A 490 17.28 18.53 -2.12
N ILE A 491 17.01 18.91 -0.89
CA ILE A 491 17.17 18.08 0.30
C ILE A 491 15.90 18.06 1.12
N GLY A 492 15.71 17.03 1.91
CA GLY A 492 14.53 16.95 2.77
C GLY A 492 14.74 16.08 3.99
N LEU A 493 13.72 16.10 4.82
CA LEU A 493 13.60 15.34 6.05
C LEU A 493 12.28 14.57 6.03
N SER A 494 12.31 13.31 6.42
CA SER A 494 11.14 12.46 6.62
C SER A 494 11.22 11.83 8.00
N TRP A 495 10.15 11.96 8.76
CA TRP A 495 10.06 11.42 10.10
C TRP A 495 8.68 10.82 10.37
N ILE A 496 8.65 9.58 10.84
CA ILE A 496 7.41 8.97 11.36
C ILE A 496 7.32 9.35 12.82
N SER A 497 6.74 10.53 13.08
CA SER A 497 6.62 11.07 14.43
C SER A 497 5.40 10.48 15.17
N PRO A 498 5.34 10.61 16.51
CA PRO A 498 4.14 10.24 17.28
C PRO A 498 2.87 11.01 16.87
N LEU A 499 3.03 12.19 16.27
CA LEU A 499 1.94 13.02 15.72
C LEU A 499 1.54 12.64 14.29
N GLY A 500 2.20 11.62 13.71
CA GLY A 500 2.02 11.21 12.34
C GLY A 500 3.25 11.50 11.45
N PRO A 501 3.19 11.13 10.18
CA PRO A 501 4.29 11.35 9.26
C PRO A 501 4.55 12.84 9.05
N LEU A 502 5.82 13.23 9.14
CA LEU A 502 6.32 14.56 8.82
C LEU A 502 7.21 14.45 7.60
N ARG A 503 7.01 15.31 6.62
CA ARG A 503 7.89 15.48 5.47
C ARG A 503 8.17 16.95 5.24
N LEU A 504 9.44 17.30 5.15
CA LEU A 504 9.93 18.66 4.86
C LEU A 504 10.88 18.56 3.67
N ALA A 505 10.74 19.46 2.71
CA ALA A 505 11.65 19.54 1.57
C ALA A 505 11.97 20.98 1.23
N TRP A 506 13.26 21.24 1.02
CA TRP A 506 13.75 22.44 0.39
C TRP A 506 14.24 22.09 -1.00
N ALA A 507 13.70 22.78 -2.02
CA ALA A 507 13.94 22.50 -3.42
C ALA A 507 14.39 23.75 -4.16
N ASN A 508 15.37 23.61 -5.02
CA ASN A 508 15.76 24.63 -5.97
C ASN A 508 15.35 24.20 -7.38
N PRO A 509 14.46 24.97 -8.05
CA PRO A 509 14.12 24.72 -9.44
C PRO A 509 15.32 24.93 -10.35
N ILE A 510 15.72 23.87 -11.08
CA ILE A 510 16.83 23.87 -12.04
C ILE A 510 16.33 24.30 -13.42
N ARG A 511 15.14 23.79 -13.80
CA ARG A 511 14.50 24.09 -15.07
C ARG A 511 13.05 24.51 -14.81
N LYS A 512 12.71 25.72 -15.19
CA LYS A 512 11.39 26.34 -15.05
C LYS A 512 10.94 26.95 -16.37
N GLN A 513 9.64 27.22 -16.47
CA GLN A 513 9.04 27.96 -17.57
C GLN A 513 8.63 29.37 -17.11
N PRO A 514 8.50 30.34 -18.02
CA PRO A 514 8.00 31.66 -17.66
C PRO A 514 6.64 31.60 -16.97
N GLY A 515 6.49 32.33 -15.88
CA GLY A 515 5.26 32.37 -15.08
C GLY A 515 5.05 31.16 -14.17
N ASP A 516 6.03 30.24 -13.99
CA ASP A 516 5.95 29.19 -12.99
C ASP A 516 5.97 29.77 -11.58
N GLU A 517 5.02 29.35 -10.75
CA GLU A 517 4.97 29.71 -9.35
C GLU A 517 5.83 28.77 -8.52
N LEU A 518 6.73 29.38 -7.73
CA LEU A 518 7.77 28.66 -7.00
C LEU A 518 7.45 28.63 -5.51
N GLN A 519 7.50 27.43 -4.94
CA GLN A 519 7.43 27.20 -3.51
C GLN A 519 8.62 26.36 -3.06
N LYS A 520 9.73 27.02 -2.75
CA LYS A 520 11.01 26.32 -2.45
C LYS A 520 10.96 25.51 -1.18
N LEU A 521 10.24 25.96 -0.16
CA LEU A 521 10.06 25.23 1.10
C LEU A 521 8.66 24.65 1.14
N GLN A 522 8.58 23.34 1.26
CA GLN A 522 7.33 22.59 1.30
C GLN A 522 7.33 21.62 2.46
N PHE A 523 6.22 21.48 3.13
CA PHE A 523 6.12 20.61 4.28
C PHE A 523 4.72 20.03 4.44
N GLN A 524 4.70 18.91 5.18
CA GLN A 524 3.50 18.20 5.55
C GLN A 524 3.73 17.55 6.92
N ILE A 525 2.76 17.65 7.80
CA ILE A 525 2.75 16.98 9.12
C ILE A 525 1.36 16.40 9.37
N GLY A 526 1.33 15.22 9.99
CA GLY A 526 0.10 14.51 10.32
C GLY A 526 -0.44 13.68 9.16
N THR A 527 -1.72 13.34 9.22
CA THR A 527 -2.37 12.50 8.21
C THR A 527 -2.38 13.17 6.86
N ALA A 528 -1.80 12.50 5.84
CA ALA A 528 -1.89 12.91 4.45
C ALA A 528 -3.20 12.37 3.84
N PHE A 529 -3.78 13.14 2.92
CA PHE A 529 -4.93 12.74 2.10
C PHE A 529 -4.47 12.16 0.77
#